data_0cf490959d2f5ad3d373f3a7ad9ede85
#
_entry.id   0cf490959d2f5ad3d373f3a7ad9ede85
#
_cell.length_a   1.000
_cell.length_b   1.000
_cell.length_c   1.000
_cell.angle_alpha   90.00
_cell.angle_beta   90.00
_cell.angle_gamma   90.00
#
_symmetry.space_group_name_H-M   'P 1'
#
loop_
_entity.id
_entity.type
_entity.pdbx_description
1 polymer ?
#
loop_
_entity_poly.entity_id
_entity_poly.type
_entity_poly.pdbx_seq_one_letter_code
_entity_poly.pdbx_strand_id
1 'polypeptide(L)'
;MPGNAILDGEAVVLDEKGRSDFGMLQRALGRLPSAHEERTIVYYAFDLLYFDGRDLRRLPLRDRRRLLEPLVAGREGAIRLSEEVHADGEEFYRVACTHGLEGSQASGEALSQRSGDWWQKITCRRRDSFVIVGYEPSTMPGAIGRLLQAARKGEGLAYVDGCGTGWSRQESVKLRELLDDIRTDQPAVSLRRKGAIFVRPALVAEVEYRAWTDDGKLRHPSFKGLRERADDATVFELASLND
;
A
#
# COMPACT_ATOMS: atom_id res chain seq x y z
N MET A 1 17.17 35.81 -3.77
CA MET A 1 17.00 34.35 -3.71
C MET A 1 16.46 34.02 -2.34
N PRO A 2 15.46 33.16 -2.20
CA PRO A 2 15.05 32.75 -0.87
C PRO A 2 16.22 32.07 -0.18
N GLY A 3 16.33 32.29 1.12
CA GLY A 3 17.35 31.67 1.95
C GLY A 3 17.15 30.15 2.04
N ASN A 4 17.91 29.48 2.89
CA ASN A 4 17.81 28.03 3.09
C ASN A 4 16.45 27.66 3.69
N ALA A 5 15.82 26.63 3.13
CA ALA A 5 14.55 26.08 3.61
C ALA A 5 14.67 24.57 3.86
N ILE A 6 13.93 24.08 4.87
CA ILE A 6 13.70 22.65 5.11
C ILE A 6 12.20 22.41 4.92
N LEU A 7 11.87 21.60 3.92
CA LEU A 7 10.52 21.22 3.57
C LEU A 7 10.24 19.78 4.03
N ASP A 8 9.02 19.50 4.44
CA ASP A 8 8.49 18.15 4.57
C ASP A 8 7.48 17.89 3.45
N GLY A 9 7.52 16.70 2.87
CA GLY A 9 6.76 16.39 1.67
C GLY A 9 6.90 14.95 1.23
N GLU A 10 6.31 14.63 0.08
CA GLU A 10 6.36 13.30 -0.52
C GLU A 10 6.85 13.37 -1.97
N ALA A 11 7.84 12.54 -2.30
CA ALA A 11 8.32 12.38 -3.67
C ALA A 11 7.45 11.34 -4.38
N VAL A 12 6.93 11.69 -5.56
CA VAL A 12 6.08 10.82 -6.37
C VAL A 12 6.48 10.87 -7.85
N VAL A 13 6.10 9.84 -8.58
CA VAL A 13 5.98 9.88 -10.05
C VAL A 13 4.50 9.76 -10.37
N LEU A 14 4.01 10.61 -11.27
CA LEU A 14 2.60 10.60 -11.67
C LEU A 14 2.41 9.73 -12.90
N ASP A 15 1.31 8.96 -12.93
CA ASP A 15 0.85 8.25 -14.12
C ASP A 15 0.20 9.23 -15.13
N GLU A 16 -0.25 8.71 -16.27
CA GLU A 16 -0.91 9.49 -17.32
C GLU A 16 -2.24 10.14 -16.87
N LYS A 17 -2.81 9.65 -15.77
CA LYS A 17 -4.02 10.19 -15.15
C LYS A 17 -3.73 11.15 -13.99
N GLY A 18 -2.45 11.48 -13.78
CA GLY A 18 -2.01 12.35 -12.69
C GLY A 18 -2.04 11.74 -11.29
N ARG A 19 -2.11 10.40 -11.17
CA ARG A 19 -2.10 9.69 -9.89
C ARG A 19 -0.68 9.26 -9.53
N SER A 20 -0.35 9.27 -8.25
CA SER A 20 0.93 8.76 -7.75
C SER A 20 1.06 7.25 -8.00
N ASP A 21 2.19 6.83 -8.57
CA ASP A 21 2.52 5.44 -8.84
C ASP A 21 3.86 5.07 -8.21
N PHE A 22 3.80 4.20 -7.21
CA PHE A 22 4.98 3.77 -6.46
C PHE A 22 5.93 2.90 -7.30
N GLY A 23 5.41 2.07 -8.20
CA GLY A 23 6.22 1.26 -9.09
C GLY A 23 7.03 2.13 -10.04
N MET A 24 6.41 3.19 -10.58
CA MET A 24 7.11 4.19 -11.38
C MET A 24 8.19 4.92 -10.58
N LEU A 25 7.90 5.30 -9.32
CA LEU A 25 8.89 5.94 -8.45
C LEU A 25 10.07 5.01 -8.16
N GLN A 26 9.82 3.74 -7.87
CA GLN A 26 10.90 2.77 -7.66
C GLN A 26 11.79 2.61 -8.90
N ARG A 27 11.20 2.60 -10.09
CA ARG A 27 11.95 2.57 -11.36
C ARG A 27 12.77 3.85 -11.57
N ALA A 28 12.18 5.01 -11.28
CA ALA A 28 12.87 6.30 -11.40
C ALA A 28 14.04 6.46 -10.42
N LEU A 29 13.94 5.87 -9.23
CA LEU A 29 15.01 5.85 -8.20
C LEU A 29 15.98 4.68 -8.40
N GLY A 30 15.70 3.73 -9.26
CA GLY A 30 16.54 2.56 -9.54
C GLY A 30 17.87 2.94 -10.19
N ARG A 31 18.89 2.07 -10.01
CA ARG A 31 20.29 2.31 -10.44
C ARG A 31 20.53 2.41 -11.95
N LEU A 32 19.54 2.14 -12.78
CA LEU A 32 19.65 2.24 -14.24
C LEU A 32 18.42 2.97 -14.78
N PRO A 33 18.49 4.28 -15.03
CA PRO A 33 17.51 4.93 -15.86
C PRO A 33 17.62 4.28 -17.24
N SER A 34 16.59 3.57 -17.68
CA SER A 34 16.50 3.22 -19.09
C SER A 34 16.41 4.52 -19.89
N ALA A 35 17.23 4.66 -20.89
CA ALA A 35 17.45 5.90 -21.66
C ALA A 35 16.19 6.44 -22.40
N HIS A 36 14.98 5.94 -22.10
CA HIS A 36 13.73 6.26 -22.80
C HIS A 36 12.58 6.72 -21.92
N GLU A 37 12.76 6.83 -20.59
CA GLU A 37 11.70 7.31 -19.70
C GLU A 37 12.26 8.35 -18.72
N GLU A 38 12.42 9.59 -19.16
CA GLU A 38 12.58 10.74 -18.28
C GLU A 38 11.25 11.02 -17.57
N ARG A 39 10.87 10.17 -16.61
CA ARG A 39 9.72 10.42 -15.76
C ARG A 39 10.15 11.38 -14.67
N THR A 40 9.55 12.55 -14.66
CA THR A 40 9.87 13.61 -13.71
C THR A 40 9.36 13.22 -12.33
N ILE A 41 10.28 13.09 -11.37
CA ILE A 41 9.92 12.99 -9.95
C ILE A 41 9.39 14.36 -9.51
N VAL A 42 8.19 14.36 -8.93
CA VAL A 42 7.54 15.53 -8.35
C VAL A 42 7.60 15.40 -6.83
N TYR A 43 7.99 16.46 -6.14
CA TYR A 43 7.97 16.55 -4.69
C TYR A 43 6.80 17.43 -4.25
N TYR A 44 5.79 16.83 -3.62
CA TYR A 44 4.67 17.56 -3.03
C TYR A 44 5.03 17.99 -1.62
N ALA A 45 5.34 19.28 -1.45
CA ALA A 45 5.63 19.87 -0.15
C ALA A 45 4.31 20.17 0.57
N PHE A 46 4.20 19.78 1.84
CA PHE A 46 3.03 20.03 2.68
C PHE A 46 3.38 20.72 4.00
N ASP A 47 4.65 20.84 4.36
CA ASP A 47 5.08 21.55 5.57
C ASP A 47 6.42 22.27 5.35
N LEU A 48 6.64 23.35 6.14
CA LEU A 48 7.85 24.16 6.16
C LEU A 48 8.41 24.17 7.58
N LEU A 49 9.52 23.47 7.79
CA LEU A 49 10.10 23.29 9.12
C LEU A 49 11.12 24.36 9.50
N TYR A 50 11.80 24.91 8.49
CA TYR A 50 12.84 25.92 8.67
C TYR A 50 12.86 26.85 7.45
N PHE A 51 13.07 28.13 7.69
CA PHE A 51 13.21 29.12 6.63
C PHE A 51 14.07 30.32 7.06
N ASP A 52 15.06 30.64 6.24
CA ASP A 52 15.94 31.83 6.37
C ASP A 52 16.42 32.12 7.79
N GLY A 53 17.07 31.13 8.40
CA GLY A 53 17.63 31.23 9.74
C GLY A 53 16.65 30.98 10.89
N ARG A 54 15.36 30.73 10.60
CA ARG A 54 14.29 30.55 11.61
C ARG A 54 13.80 29.12 11.67
N ASP A 55 13.79 28.53 12.86
CA ASP A 55 13.09 27.27 13.14
C ASP A 55 11.58 27.56 13.30
N LEU A 56 10.78 27.03 12.38
CA LEU A 56 9.34 27.25 12.31
C LEU A 56 8.52 26.17 13.03
N ARG A 57 9.16 25.11 13.47
CA ARG A 57 8.50 23.92 14.02
C ARG A 57 7.58 24.19 15.22
N ARG A 58 7.75 25.32 15.92
CA ARG A 58 6.89 25.74 17.03
C ARG A 58 5.63 26.50 16.59
N LEU A 59 5.58 26.93 15.33
CA LEU A 59 4.39 27.57 14.78
C LEU A 59 3.31 26.53 14.46
N PRO A 60 2.02 26.93 14.50
CA PRO A 60 0.94 26.10 13.98
C PRO A 60 1.17 25.74 12.51
N LEU A 61 0.74 24.52 12.09
CA LEU A 61 0.91 24.05 10.72
C LEU A 61 0.35 25.01 9.68
N ARG A 62 -0.86 25.57 9.93
CA ARG A 62 -1.49 26.56 9.05
C ARG A 62 -0.59 27.77 8.78
N ASP A 63 0.17 28.22 9.79
CA ASP A 63 1.03 29.40 9.64
C ASP A 63 2.30 29.04 8.87
N ARG A 64 2.83 27.84 9.07
CA ARG A 64 3.97 27.30 8.29
C ARG A 64 3.58 27.10 6.83
N ARG A 65 2.34 26.61 6.55
CA ARG A 65 1.85 26.46 5.18
C ARG A 65 1.63 27.80 4.48
N ARG A 66 1.13 28.82 5.18
CA ARG A 66 1.02 30.17 4.63
C ARG A 66 2.39 30.74 4.20
N LEU A 67 3.47 30.38 4.91
CA LEU A 67 4.83 30.74 4.52
C LEU A 67 5.37 29.87 3.38
N LEU A 68 4.96 28.61 3.29
CA LEU A 68 5.34 27.66 2.24
C LEU A 68 4.74 28.04 0.88
N GLU A 69 3.49 28.41 0.84
CA GLU A 69 2.73 28.68 -0.38
C GLU A 69 3.43 29.64 -1.34
N PRO A 70 3.86 30.87 -0.95
CA PRO A 70 4.54 31.79 -1.86
C PRO A 70 5.94 31.31 -2.26
N LEU A 71 6.55 30.38 -1.54
CA LEU A 71 7.85 29.82 -1.90
C LEU A 71 7.76 28.80 -3.05
N VAL A 72 6.61 28.16 -3.19
CA VAL A 72 6.36 27.07 -4.13
C VAL A 72 5.39 27.48 -5.24
N ALA A 73 4.46 28.42 -4.97
CA ALA A 73 3.45 28.87 -5.92
C ALA A 73 4.07 29.44 -7.21
N GLY A 74 3.42 29.15 -8.34
CA GLY A 74 3.83 29.66 -9.67
C GLY A 74 5.11 29.04 -10.24
N ARG A 75 5.66 28.02 -9.63
CA ARG A 75 6.78 27.27 -10.17
C ARG A 75 6.27 26.00 -10.86
N GLU A 76 6.27 26.00 -12.18
CA GLU A 76 6.21 24.77 -12.96
C GLU A 76 7.54 24.03 -12.76
N GLY A 77 7.65 23.25 -11.68
CA GLY A 77 8.89 22.61 -11.29
C GLY A 77 8.68 21.27 -10.59
N ALA A 78 9.79 20.66 -10.22
CA ALA A 78 9.81 19.40 -9.50
C ALA A 78 9.24 19.51 -8.06
N ILE A 79 9.09 20.72 -7.50
CA ILE A 79 8.50 20.95 -6.18
C ILE A 79 7.15 21.63 -6.37
N ARG A 80 6.10 21.03 -5.83
CA ARG A 80 4.71 21.52 -5.89
C ARG A 80 4.15 21.61 -4.48
N LEU A 81 3.20 22.53 -4.28
CA LEU A 81 2.42 22.58 -3.03
C LEU A 81 1.42 21.41 -3.02
N SER A 82 1.36 20.70 -1.92
CA SER A 82 0.27 19.75 -1.68
C SER A 82 -1.01 20.52 -1.39
N GLU A 83 -2.06 20.28 -2.15
CA GLU A 83 -3.36 20.94 -1.97
C GLU A 83 -4.03 20.51 -0.66
N GLU A 84 -4.75 21.43 -0.04
CA GLU A 84 -5.63 21.17 1.11
C GLU A 84 -7.08 21.08 0.64
N VAL A 85 -7.78 20.06 1.12
CA VAL A 85 -9.19 19.89 0.90
C VAL A 85 -9.92 20.02 2.23
N HIS A 86 -10.75 21.06 2.36
CA HIS A 86 -11.64 21.24 3.49
C HIS A 86 -12.93 20.44 3.22
N ALA A 87 -12.96 19.20 3.64
CA ALA A 87 -14.10 18.31 3.46
C ALA A 87 -14.31 17.44 4.70
N ASP A 88 -15.48 16.81 4.79
CA ASP A 88 -15.68 15.73 5.74
C ASP A 88 -14.66 14.62 5.46
N GLY A 89 -13.91 14.23 6.49
CA GLY A 89 -12.78 13.30 6.34
C GLY A 89 -13.20 11.92 5.82
N GLU A 90 -14.41 11.46 6.16
CA GLU A 90 -14.93 10.17 5.71
C GLU A 90 -15.36 10.23 4.23
N GLU A 91 -16.04 11.30 3.85
CA GLU A 91 -16.44 11.51 2.45
C GLU A 91 -15.23 11.68 1.55
N PHE A 92 -14.26 12.49 1.95
CA PHE A 92 -13.00 12.67 1.23
C PHE A 92 -12.24 11.36 1.07
N TYR A 93 -12.13 10.57 2.16
CA TYR A 93 -11.51 9.25 2.12
C TYR A 93 -12.17 8.33 1.09
N ARG A 94 -13.51 8.26 1.10
CA ARG A 94 -14.26 7.42 0.15
C ARG A 94 -13.99 7.83 -1.29
N VAL A 95 -14.02 9.13 -1.58
CA VAL A 95 -13.74 9.67 -2.92
C VAL A 95 -12.29 9.39 -3.32
N ALA A 96 -11.32 9.65 -2.46
CA ALA A 96 -9.91 9.37 -2.71
C ALA A 96 -9.66 7.89 -3.06
N CYS A 97 -10.26 6.98 -2.30
CA CYS A 97 -10.14 5.54 -2.56
C CYS A 97 -10.81 5.11 -3.88
N THR A 98 -11.97 5.69 -4.22
CA THR A 98 -12.67 5.42 -5.49
C THR A 98 -11.83 5.87 -6.69
N HIS A 99 -11.10 6.97 -6.57
CA HIS A 99 -10.20 7.47 -7.61
C HIS A 99 -8.83 6.79 -7.62
N GLY A 100 -8.61 5.77 -6.78
CA GLY A 100 -7.36 4.99 -6.76
C GLY A 100 -6.17 5.70 -6.13
N LEU A 101 -6.42 6.73 -5.31
CA LEU A 101 -5.38 7.36 -4.50
C LEU A 101 -4.96 6.42 -3.36
N GLU A 102 -3.68 6.45 -2.96
CA GLU A 102 -3.17 5.58 -1.88
C GLU A 102 -3.75 5.94 -0.50
N GLY A 103 -4.29 7.16 -0.34
CA GLY A 103 -4.85 7.68 0.89
C GLY A 103 -4.77 9.19 0.97
N SER A 104 -5.05 9.69 2.15
CA SER A 104 -4.96 11.11 2.50
C SER A 104 -4.26 11.28 3.83
N GLN A 105 -3.78 12.49 4.09
CA GLN A 105 -3.29 12.87 5.40
C GLN A 105 -4.30 13.85 6.01
N ALA A 106 -4.84 13.51 7.17
CA ALA A 106 -5.68 14.40 7.94
C ALA A 106 -4.85 15.10 9.01
N SER A 107 -4.95 16.43 9.07
CA SER A 107 -4.28 17.24 10.08
C SER A 107 -5.26 18.20 10.72
N GLY A 108 -5.18 18.39 12.05
CA GLY A 108 -5.92 19.43 12.74
C GLY A 108 -5.26 20.80 12.55
N GLU A 109 -6.04 21.87 12.51
CA GLU A 109 -5.56 23.24 12.25
C GLU A 109 -4.48 23.75 13.24
N ALA A 110 -4.41 23.18 14.44
CA ALA A 110 -3.57 23.63 15.55
C ALA A 110 -2.25 22.89 15.70
N LEU A 111 -1.80 22.14 14.70
CA LEU A 111 -0.60 21.31 14.79
C LEU A 111 0.68 22.13 15.05
N SER A 112 1.14 22.12 16.31
CA SER A 112 2.52 22.35 16.64
C SER A 112 3.22 21.00 16.83
N GLN A 113 4.53 20.93 16.71
CA GLN A 113 5.42 19.81 16.52
C GLN A 113 5.37 18.64 17.53
N ARG A 114 4.41 18.57 18.43
CA ARG A 114 4.31 17.42 19.34
C ARG A 114 3.44 16.35 18.70
N SER A 115 4.07 15.20 18.43
CA SER A 115 3.42 13.96 18.05
C SER A 115 2.25 13.66 18.96
N GLY A 116 1.06 13.68 18.43
CA GLY A 116 -0.20 13.28 19.04
C GLY A 116 -1.10 12.77 17.93
N ASP A 117 -2.31 12.37 18.26
CA ASP A 117 -3.32 11.82 17.34
C ASP A 117 -3.83 12.82 16.25
N TRP A 118 -3.16 13.96 16.12
CA TRP A 118 -3.53 15.07 15.24
C TRP A 118 -3.06 14.92 13.79
N TRP A 119 -2.10 14.02 13.55
CA TRP A 119 -1.60 13.73 12.22
C TRP A 119 -1.92 12.27 11.89
N GLN A 120 -2.97 12.06 11.14
CA GLN A 120 -3.42 10.73 10.77
C GLN A 120 -3.18 10.46 9.29
N LYS A 121 -2.37 9.46 9.00
CA LYS A 121 -2.27 8.92 7.65
C LYS A 121 -3.41 7.92 7.44
N ILE A 122 -4.39 8.34 6.65
CA ILE A 122 -5.52 7.50 6.26
C ILE A 122 -5.17 6.84 4.94
N THR A 123 -5.00 5.52 4.94
CA THR A 123 -4.62 4.75 3.73
C THR A 123 -5.80 3.98 3.21
N CYS A 124 -6.02 4.06 1.89
CA CYS A 124 -7.02 3.22 1.23
C CYS A 124 -6.66 1.75 1.37
N ARG A 125 -7.62 0.95 1.80
CA ARG A 125 -7.46 -0.50 1.95
C ARG A 125 -8.52 -1.19 1.12
N ARG A 126 -8.09 -2.17 0.35
CA ARG A 126 -8.96 -3.07 -0.39
C ARG A 126 -9.08 -4.37 0.37
N ARG A 127 -10.20 -5.04 0.20
CA ARG A 127 -10.45 -6.32 0.85
C ARG A 127 -11.12 -7.24 -0.17
N ASP A 128 -10.46 -8.33 -0.48
CA ASP A 128 -10.90 -9.33 -1.44
C ASP A 128 -10.61 -10.73 -0.94
N SER A 129 -11.20 -11.71 -1.61
CA SER A 129 -11.06 -13.12 -1.29
C SER A 129 -10.08 -13.81 -2.24
N PHE A 130 -9.13 -14.57 -1.70
CA PHE A 130 -8.12 -15.30 -2.44
C PHE A 130 -8.05 -16.76 -2.04
N VAL A 131 -7.78 -17.64 -2.99
CA VAL A 131 -7.60 -19.07 -2.73
C VAL A 131 -6.29 -19.29 -1.99
N ILE A 132 -6.31 -20.08 -0.94
CA ILE A 132 -5.10 -20.52 -0.25
C ILE A 132 -4.48 -21.68 -1.03
N VAL A 133 -3.22 -21.53 -1.42
CA VAL A 133 -2.46 -22.53 -2.21
C VAL A 133 -1.27 -23.12 -1.47
N GLY A 134 -0.97 -22.59 -0.27
CA GLY A 134 0.12 -23.08 0.55
C GLY A 134 0.42 -22.17 1.74
N TYR A 135 1.48 -22.52 2.45
CA TYR A 135 1.99 -21.72 3.55
C TYR A 135 3.50 -21.95 3.75
N GLU A 136 4.14 -21.03 4.46
CA GLU A 136 5.48 -21.18 5.00
C GLU A 136 5.37 -21.38 6.51
N PRO A 137 6.07 -22.39 7.08
CA PRO A 137 6.13 -22.56 8.53
C PRO A 137 6.72 -21.36 9.23
N SER A 138 6.24 -21.07 10.44
CA SER A 138 6.85 -20.10 11.33
C SER A 138 8.11 -20.70 11.98
N THR A 139 8.98 -19.82 12.50
CA THR A 139 10.01 -20.22 13.47
C THR A 139 9.41 -20.74 14.78
N MET A 140 8.17 -20.35 15.08
CA MET A 140 7.39 -20.89 16.19
C MET A 140 6.84 -22.27 15.80
N PRO A 141 7.13 -23.33 16.58
CA PRO A 141 6.63 -24.69 16.30
C PRO A 141 5.10 -24.73 16.17
N GLY A 142 4.60 -25.47 15.20
CA GLY A 142 3.18 -25.68 15.00
C GLY A 142 2.40 -24.51 14.41
N ALA A 143 3.05 -23.40 14.05
CA ALA A 143 2.40 -22.21 13.50
C ALA A 143 2.76 -21.96 12.03
N ILE A 144 1.95 -21.18 11.33
CA ILE A 144 2.30 -20.62 10.02
C ILE A 144 3.04 -19.29 10.19
N GLY A 145 4.04 -19.06 9.33
CA GLY A 145 4.74 -17.78 9.21
C GLY A 145 4.20 -16.92 8.08
N ARG A 146 3.74 -17.54 7.02
CA ARG A 146 3.18 -16.87 5.84
C ARG A 146 2.14 -17.76 5.16
N LEU A 147 1.04 -17.18 4.76
CA LEU A 147 -0.02 -17.81 3.98
C LEU A 147 0.17 -17.44 2.52
N LEU A 148 0.22 -18.43 1.61
CA LEU A 148 0.41 -18.24 0.18
C LEU A 148 -0.95 -18.23 -0.52
N GLN A 149 -1.20 -17.19 -1.33
CA GLN A 149 -2.50 -16.90 -1.92
C GLN A 149 -2.44 -16.83 -3.44
N ALA A 150 -3.54 -17.20 -4.07
CA ALA A 150 -3.74 -17.11 -5.50
C ALA A 150 -5.09 -16.48 -5.85
N ALA A 151 -5.11 -15.75 -6.95
CA ALA A 151 -6.33 -15.26 -7.60
C ALA A 151 -6.72 -16.16 -8.77
N ARG A 152 -7.95 -16.10 -9.22
CA ARG A 152 -8.37 -16.74 -10.47
C ARG A 152 -7.73 -16.01 -11.66
N LYS A 153 -7.35 -16.77 -12.68
CA LYS A 153 -6.89 -16.26 -13.97
C LYS A 153 -7.39 -17.19 -15.06
N GLY A 154 -8.50 -16.85 -15.68
CA GLY A 154 -9.22 -17.75 -16.55
C GLY A 154 -9.63 -19.03 -15.82
N GLU A 155 -9.33 -20.20 -16.39
CA GLU A 155 -9.62 -21.50 -15.75
C GLU A 155 -8.63 -21.91 -14.66
N GLY A 156 -7.53 -21.18 -14.48
CA GLY A 156 -6.44 -21.50 -13.55
C GLY A 156 -6.32 -20.56 -12.36
N LEU A 157 -5.24 -20.75 -11.62
CA LEU A 157 -4.85 -19.92 -10.49
C LEU A 157 -3.49 -19.27 -10.73
N ALA A 158 -3.37 -17.99 -10.39
CA ALA A 158 -2.13 -17.26 -10.41
C ALA A 158 -1.72 -16.85 -9.00
N TYR A 159 -0.48 -17.13 -8.60
CA TYR A 159 0.06 -16.71 -7.32
C TYR A 159 0.15 -15.18 -7.24
N VAL A 160 -0.47 -14.60 -6.23
CA VAL A 160 -0.56 -13.13 -6.09
C VAL A 160 0.27 -12.55 -4.94
N ASP A 161 0.63 -13.30 -3.98
CA ASP A 161 1.58 -13.06 -2.89
C ASP A 161 1.20 -13.90 -1.65
N GLY A 162 1.96 -13.70 -0.55
CA GLY A 162 1.64 -14.31 0.73
C GLY A 162 1.53 -13.25 1.82
N CYS A 163 0.57 -13.39 2.73
CA CYS A 163 0.49 -12.57 3.92
C CYS A 163 1.16 -13.24 5.12
N GLY A 164 1.94 -12.46 5.87
CA GLY A 164 2.63 -12.90 7.11
C GLY A 164 2.06 -12.25 8.36
N THR A 165 0.89 -11.59 8.26
CA THR A 165 0.25 -10.85 9.35
C THR A 165 -1.26 -10.98 9.29
N GLY A 166 -1.96 -10.56 10.35
CA GLY A 166 -3.42 -10.51 10.41
C GLY A 166 -4.04 -11.62 11.24
N TRP A 167 -3.25 -12.46 11.87
CA TRP A 167 -3.69 -13.49 12.82
C TRP A 167 -3.01 -13.37 14.16
N SER A 168 -3.67 -13.86 15.19
CA SER A 168 -3.10 -14.10 16.51
C SER A 168 -2.24 -15.37 16.51
N ARG A 169 -1.46 -15.57 17.58
CA ARG A 169 -0.68 -16.79 17.77
C ARG A 169 -1.54 -18.05 17.75
N GLN A 170 -2.71 -18.02 18.38
CA GLN A 170 -3.63 -19.16 18.41
C GLN A 170 -4.22 -19.44 17.04
N GLU A 171 -4.61 -18.41 16.30
CA GLU A 171 -5.13 -18.55 14.94
C GLU A 171 -4.06 -19.11 13.98
N SER A 172 -2.79 -18.72 14.10
CA SER A 172 -1.74 -19.25 13.24
C SER A 172 -1.51 -20.75 13.44
N VAL A 173 -1.70 -21.25 14.67
CA VAL A 173 -1.64 -22.70 14.96
C VAL A 173 -2.84 -23.42 14.35
N LYS A 174 -4.06 -22.90 14.59
CA LYS A 174 -5.28 -23.48 13.98
C LYS A 174 -5.25 -23.48 12.45
N LEU A 175 -4.77 -22.40 11.84
CA LEU A 175 -4.58 -22.34 10.40
C LEU A 175 -3.58 -23.42 9.94
N ARG A 176 -2.53 -23.65 10.69
CA ARG A 176 -1.56 -24.70 10.39
C ARG A 176 -2.20 -26.09 10.39
N GLU A 177 -2.97 -26.42 11.41
CA GLU A 177 -3.67 -27.70 11.54
C GLU A 177 -4.60 -27.92 10.36
N LEU A 178 -5.47 -26.95 10.03
CA LEU A 178 -6.39 -27.01 8.90
C LEU A 178 -5.68 -27.20 7.54
N LEU A 179 -4.53 -26.53 7.36
CA LEU A 179 -3.79 -26.61 6.11
C LEU A 179 -2.98 -27.91 6.00
N ASP A 180 -2.55 -28.49 7.12
CA ASP A 180 -1.83 -29.76 7.14
C ASP A 180 -2.73 -30.93 6.69
N ASP A 181 -4.04 -30.86 6.95
CA ASP A 181 -5.02 -31.88 6.52
C ASP A 181 -5.23 -31.91 4.99
N ILE A 182 -4.88 -30.82 4.32
CA ILE A 182 -5.11 -30.67 2.86
C ILE A 182 -3.79 -30.51 2.08
N ARG A 183 -2.66 -30.94 2.63
CA ARG A 183 -1.37 -30.92 1.93
C ARG A 183 -1.40 -31.67 0.62
N THR A 184 -0.59 -31.21 -0.32
CA THR A 184 -0.44 -31.88 -1.62
C THR A 184 0.97 -31.69 -2.17
N ASP A 185 1.44 -32.71 -2.90
CA ASP A 185 2.68 -32.64 -3.68
C ASP A 185 2.44 -32.09 -5.10
N GLN A 186 1.18 -31.77 -5.43
CA GLN A 186 0.78 -31.18 -6.71
C GLN A 186 0.34 -29.74 -6.51
N PRO A 187 1.25 -28.74 -6.63
CA PRO A 187 0.92 -27.34 -6.45
C PRO A 187 -0.10 -26.87 -7.49
N ALA A 188 -1.13 -26.14 -7.04
CA ALA A 188 -2.11 -25.53 -7.92
C ALA A 188 -1.59 -24.29 -8.67
N VAL A 189 -0.40 -23.82 -8.32
CA VAL A 189 0.28 -22.65 -8.93
C VAL A 189 1.74 -22.97 -9.22
N SER A 190 2.29 -22.36 -10.27
CA SER A 190 3.73 -22.46 -10.56
C SER A 190 4.50 -21.52 -9.64
N LEU A 191 4.93 -22.02 -8.49
CA LEU A 191 5.70 -21.25 -7.51
C LEU A 191 6.90 -22.07 -7.01
N ARG A 192 8.11 -21.55 -7.22
CA ARG A 192 9.35 -22.13 -6.64
C ARG A 192 9.73 -21.32 -5.41
N ARG A 193 9.46 -21.88 -4.22
CA ARG A 193 9.75 -21.20 -2.96
C ARG A 193 10.25 -22.18 -1.92
N LYS A 194 11.50 -21.98 -1.47
CA LYS A 194 12.13 -22.84 -0.50
C LYS A 194 11.35 -22.85 0.81
N GLY A 195 11.01 -24.04 1.31
CA GLY A 195 10.30 -24.21 2.58
C GLY A 195 8.79 -24.01 2.49
N ALA A 196 8.24 -23.69 1.33
CA ALA A 196 6.79 -23.65 1.14
C ALA A 196 6.19 -25.06 1.19
N ILE A 197 5.05 -25.17 1.85
CA ILE A 197 4.22 -26.37 1.89
C ILE A 197 2.95 -26.05 1.12
N PHE A 198 2.68 -26.82 0.06
CA PHE A 198 1.52 -26.62 -0.79
C PHE A 198 0.30 -27.37 -0.27
N VAL A 199 -0.87 -26.81 -0.53
CA VAL A 199 -2.17 -27.37 -0.14
C VAL A 199 -3.13 -27.42 -1.33
N ARG A 200 -4.11 -28.32 -1.27
CA ARG A 200 -5.21 -28.31 -2.24
C ARG A 200 -5.98 -27.00 -2.16
N PRO A 201 -6.41 -26.38 -3.27
CA PRO A 201 -7.09 -25.08 -3.30
C PRO A 201 -8.54 -25.18 -2.83
N ALA A 202 -8.72 -25.61 -1.57
CA ALA A 202 -10.03 -25.87 -0.96
C ALA A 202 -10.51 -24.75 -0.03
N LEU A 203 -9.59 -23.90 0.44
CA LEU A 203 -9.88 -22.82 1.39
C LEU A 203 -9.69 -21.46 0.73
N VAL A 204 -10.51 -20.51 1.15
CA VAL A 204 -10.48 -19.12 0.71
C VAL A 204 -10.19 -18.22 1.90
N ALA A 205 -9.26 -17.31 1.75
CA ALA A 205 -8.91 -16.30 2.74
C ALA A 205 -9.45 -14.94 2.32
N GLU A 206 -10.01 -14.20 3.23
CA GLU A 206 -10.25 -12.78 3.11
C GLU A 206 -8.96 -12.04 3.45
N VAL A 207 -8.51 -11.19 2.55
CA VAL A 207 -7.23 -10.47 2.66
C VAL A 207 -7.44 -8.98 2.43
N GLU A 208 -6.97 -8.18 3.36
CA GLU A 208 -6.87 -6.74 3.22
C GLU A 208 -5.51 -6.39 2.66
N TYR A 209 -5.46 -5.50 1.68
CA TYR A 209 -4.22 -5.06 1.04
C TYR A 209 -4.34 -3.61 0.58
N ARG A 210 -3.21 -2.96 0.26
CA ARG A 210 -3.20 -1.54 -0.15
C ARG A 210 -3.38 -1.36 -1.65
N ALA A 211 -2.60 -2.09 -2.43
CA ALA A 211 -2.57 -1.95 -3.88
C ALA A 211 -2.08 -3.25 -4.54
N TRP A 212 -2.20 -3.32 -5.85
CA TRP A 212 -1.49 -4.25 -6.69
C TRP A 212 -0.15 -3.65 -7.11
N THR A 213 0.89 -4.46 -7.18
CA THR A 213 2.17 -4.09 -7.79
C THR A 213 2.14 -4.37 -9.28
N ASP A 214 3.06 -3.78 -10.05
CA ASP A 214 3.14 -3.96 -11.50
C ASP A 214 3.37 -5.43 -11.93
N ASP A 215 4.01 -6.22 -11.06
CA ASP A 215 4.22 -7.65 -11.27
C ASP A 215 3.04 -8.52 -10.80
N GLY A 216 1.88 -7.91 -10.53
CA GLY A 216 0.65 -8.60 -10.15
C GLY A 216 0.69 -9.23 -8.76
N LYS A 217 1.34 -8.56 -7.80
CA LYS A 217 1.40 -8.98 -6.40
C LYS A 217 0.63 -8.03 -5.50
N LEU A 218 0.23 -8.53 -4.33
CA LEU A 218 -0.45 -7.74 -3.31
C LEU A 218 0.57 -6.94 -2.48
N ARG A 219 0.33 -5.64 -2.34
CA ARG A 219 1.13 -4.78 -1.47
C ARG A 219 0.57 -4.74 -0.05
N HIS A 220 1.39 -5.11 0.93
CA HIS A 220 1.03 -5.18 2.36
C HIS A 220 -0.21 -6.03 2.67
N PRO A 221 -0.29 -7.27 2.19
CA PRO A 221 -1.42 -8.14 2.47
C PRO A 221 -1.48 -8.54 3.94
N SER A 222 -2.69 -8.57 4.48
CA SER A 222 -3.01 -8.96 5.86
C SER A 222 -4.25 -9.85 5.87
N PHE A 223 -4.15 -10.99 6.51
CA PHE A 223 -5.26 -11.94 6.68
C PHE A 223 -6.35 -11.35 7.57
N LYS A 224 -7.63 -11.59 7.21
CA LYS A 224 -8.79 -11.13 7.95
C LYS A 224 -9.74 -12.26 8.38
N GLY A 225 -9.55 -13.44 7.85
CA GLY A 225 -10.36 -14.61 8.18
C GLY A 225 -10.39 -15.64 7.06
N LEU A 226 -10.83 -16.85 7.38
CA LEU A 226 -11.24 -17.83 6.38
C LEU A 226 -12.67 -17.54 5.96
N ARG A 227 -12.99 -17.74 4.68
CA ARG A 227 -14.35 -17.80 4.18
C ARG A 227 -14.69 -19.26 3.92
N GLU A 228 -15.86 -19.67 4.38
CA GLU A 228 -16.41 -20.96 4.00
C GLU A 228 -16.79 -20.90 2.51
N ARG A 229 -16.48 -21.97 1.78
CA ARG A 229 -16.74 -22.07 0.33
C ARG A 229 -18.24 -22.04 -0.01
N ALA A 230 -19.10 -22.26 0.99
CA ALA A 230 -20.56 -22.19 0.88
C ALA A 230 -21.12 -20.75 0.81
N ASP A 231 -20.33 -19.74 1.26
CA ASP A 231 -20.76 -18.36 1.22
C ASP A 231 -20.34 -17.74 -0.10
N ASP A 232 -20.98 -17.95 -1.22
CA ASP A 232 -20.80 -17.25 -2.51
C ASP A 232 -19.61 -16.25 -2.61
N ALA A 233 -18.52 -16.55 -1.91
CA ALA A 233 -17.33 -15.72 -1.82
C ALA A 233 -16.67 -15.71 -3.20
N THR A 234 -16.95 -14.68 -3.96
CA THR A 234 -16.31 -14.46 -5.25
C THR A 234 -14.81 -14.32 -5.04
N VAL A 235 -14.06 -15.35 -5.41
CA VAL A 235 -12.59 -15.28 -5.44
C VAL A 235 -12.19 -14.21 -6.45
N PHE A 236 -11.25 -13.35 -6.04
CA PHE A 236 -10.74 -12.28 -6.91
C PHE A 236 -10.28 -12.86 -8.25
N GLU A 237 -10.77 -12.27 -9.33
CA GLU A 237 -10.39 -12.62 -10.70
C GLU A 237 -9.43 -11.57 -11.24
N LEU A 238 -8.24 -12.01 -11.64
CA LEU A 238 -7.33 -11.18 -12.39
C LEU A 238 -7.90 -10.99 -13.79
N ALA A 239 -8.39 -9.79 -14.07
CA ALA A 239 -8.70 -9.41 -15.44
C ALA A 239 -7.48 -9.71 -16.31
N SER A 240 -7.72 -10.24 -17.50
CA SER A 240 -6.66 -10.42 -18.50
C SER A 240 -5.97 -9.08 -18.66
N LEU A 241 -4.68 -9.00 -18.34
CA LEU A 241 -3.86 -7.81 -18.52
C LEU A 241 -3.52 -7.58 -20.00
N ASN A 242 -4.51 -7.85 -20.87
CA ASN A 242 -4.45 -7.63 -22.31
C ASN A 242 -5.78 -7.01 -22.72
N ASP A 243 -5.86 -5.68 -22.58
CA ASP A 243 -6.58 -4.78 -23.46
C ASP A 243 -5.98 -3.37 -23.28
#